data_c689798092ef7ed898e28f17458785b9
#
_entry.id   c689798092ef7ed898e28f17458785b9
#
_cell.length_a   1.000
_cell.length_b   1.000
_cell.length_c   1.000
_cell.angle_alpha   90.00
_cell.angle_beta   90.00
_cell.angle_gamma   90.00
#
_symmetry.space_group_name_H-M   'P 1'
#
loop_
_entity.id
_entity.type
_entity.pdbx_description
1 polymer ?
#
loop_
_entity_poly.entity_id
_entity_poly.type
_entity_poly.pdbx_seq_one_letter_code
_entity_poly.pdbx_strand_id
1 'polypeptide(L)'
;MLFERTFRRAKAEEDQSWKLPATTMSICPECNKVIKAKLYEEDGKVWMFKSCPEHGSYTELICSDVEFFLKRRKVHFELPSGVENPLVESTGNCPNDCGLCSNHLSVPCLVNIDLTNRCNLMCPICFANANVAGRVFDLTMEQLDKMLDIVANIKPHPPLSIQFAGGEPTIHPDFLKAVKMAKDRGFLEIQVASNGLKFAQDPEFAYKAAEAGLDIVYLQFDGIDDEIYKKTRGRPLFEKKVQAIENLKKAGIMTTLVPTLVRGLNDHEVGKIIKFAIDNLDAITAISFQPVSITGRIDESQRLKMRYTMADMARDIQEQTDGMVNMYEDWYPYSIVNPVSRLLEALTKEKKMRFTCHPHCGVATYLVIDRITKKAIPITRFINLEEAMKDLNKEAETLEKHPWLKGFTKFQVMRKIKKHFKEDKAPEGITFDTFLNFINNFSEADPRKVKKKGKVYHVMGDRYDTMLIAAMHFQDKYNYELDRVRHCVIHYASPDGKLYPFCTWNSGPCHRYKIEKMFSKPYKKDN
;
A
#
# COMPACT_ATOMS: atom_id res chain seq x y z
N MET A 1 -4.33 2.33 -38.09
CA MET A 1 -5.83 2.26 -38.04
C MET A 1 -6.38 1.41 -36.90
N LEU A 2 -5.88 0.22 -36.58
CA LEU A 2 -6.37 -0.55 -35.42
C LEU A 2 -5.93 0.08 -34.08
N PHE A 3 -4.69 0.57 -33.97
CA PHE A 3 -4.15 1.27 -32.81
C PHE A 3 -4.85 2.61 -32.50
N GLU A 4 -5.17 3.39 -33.51
CA GLU A 4 -5.90 4.67 -33.32
C GLU A 4 -7.37 4.46 -32.92
N ARG A 5 -8.02 3.39 -33.37
CA ARG A 5 -9.39 3.04 -32.91
C ARG A 5 -9.42 2.59 -31.46
N THR A 6 -8.41 1.87 -31.01
CA THR A 6 -8.27 1.44 -29.61
C THR A 6 -8.00 2.65 -28.68
N PHE A 7 -7.15 3.59 -29.10
CA PHE A 7 -6.88 4.82 -28.36
C PHE A 7 -8.08 5.79 -28.31
N ARG A 8 -8.85 5.93 -29.40
CA ARG A 8 -10.08 6.74 -29.40
C ARG A 8 -11.19 6.12 -28.56
N ARG A 9 -11.25 4.79 -28.50
CA ARG A 9 -12.21 4.05 -27.64
C ARG A 9 -11.82 4.19 -26.16
N ALA A 10 -10.54 4.07 -25.82
CA ALA A 10 -10.04 4.31 -24.48
C ALA A 10 -10.32 5.75 -23.98
N LYS A 11 -10.08 6.78 -24.83
CA LYS A 11 -10.39 8.17 -24.49
C LYS A 11 -11.87 8.48 -24.32
N ALA A 12 -12.75 7.81 -25.08
CA ALA A 12 -14.21 7.98 -24.95
C ALA A 12 -14.76 7.19 -23.75
N GLU A 13 -14.13 6.09 -23.38
CA GLU A 13 -14.42 5.32 -22.16
C GLU A 13 -13.87 6.00 -20.91
N GLU A 14 -12.73 6.72 -20.98
CA GLU A 14 -12.20 7.58 -19.90
C GLU A 14 -13.20 8.65 -19.47
N ASP A 15 -13.86 9.33 -20.40
CA ASP A 15 -14.79 10.41 -20.06
C ASP A 15 -16.11 9.90 -19.45
N GLN A 16 -16.48 8.63 -19.71
CA GLN A 16 -17.64 7.99 -19.08
C GLN A 16 -17.31 7.33 -17.72
N SER A 17 -16.07 6.88 -17.50
CA SER A 17 -15.65 6.21 -16.26
C SER A 17 -15.56 7.16 -15.05
N TRP A 18 -15.56 8.48 -15.29
CA TRP A 18 -15.45 9.53 -14.28
C TRP A 18 -16.79 10.05 -13.77
N LYS A 19 -17.90 9.53 -14.26
CA LYS A 19 -19.26 9.94 -13.85
C LYS A 19 -20.00 8.80 -13.18
N LEU A 20 -20.74 9.13 -12.13
CA LEU A 20 -21.71 8.23 -11.55
C LEU A 20 -23.11 8.47 -12.20
N PRO A 21 -23.91 7.45 -12.42
CA PRO A 21 -23.65 6.02 -12.14
C PRO A 21 -22.69 5.39 -13.15
N ALA A 22 -21.85 4.45 -12.67
CA ALA A 22 -20.92 3.68 -13.47
C ALA A 22 -21.20 2.18 -13.34
N THR A 23 -20.84 1.40 -14.35
CA THR A 23 -20.93 -0.06 -14.31
C THR A 23 -19.53 -0.64 -14.16
N THR A 24 -19.40 -1.62 -13.28
CA THR A 24 -18.16 -2.39 -13.07
C THR A 24 -18.48 -3.89 -12.94
N MET A 25 -17.43 -4.71 -12.87
CA MET A 25 -17.55 -6.14 -12.60
C MET A 25 -17.19 -6.42 -11.14
N SER A 26 -17.97 -7.28 -10.51
CA SER A 26 -17.82 -7.70 -9.12
C SER A 26 -17.99 -9.21 -9.00
N ILE A 27 -18.00 -9.72 -7.77
CA ILE A 27 -18.32 -11.12 -7.47
C ILE A 27 -19.55 -11.21 -6.55
N CYS A 28 -20.25 -12.32 -6.64
CA CYS A 28 -21.22 -12.69 -5.62
C CYS A 28 -20.52 -12.99 -4.30
N PRO A 29 -20.94 -12.44 -3.15
CA PRO A 29 -20.32 -12.72 -1.85
C PRO A 29 -20.40 -14.18 -1.41
N GLU A 30 -21.38 -14.95 -1.92
CA GLU A 30 -21.64 -16.33 -1.50
C GLU A 30 -20.93 -17.35 -2.42
N CYS A 31 -21.09 -17.24 -3.75
CA CYS A 31 -20.58 -18.25 -4.68
C CYS A 31 -19.37 -17.81 -5.52
N ASN A 32 -18.86 -16.59 -5.34
CA ASN A 32 -17.77 -15.98 -6.11
C ASN A 32 -17.99 -15.93 -7.63
N LYS A 33 -19.22 -16.17 -8.14
CA LYS A 33 -19.53 -15.95 -9.56
C LYS A 33 -19.34 -14.47 -9.88
N VAL A 34 -18.75 -14.21 -11.03
CA VAL A 34 -18.59 -12.86 -11.57
C VAL A 34 -19.95 -12.31 -11.99
N ILE A 35 -20.29 -11.14 -11.49
CA ILE A 35 -21.56 -10.45 -11.72
C ILE A 35 -21.33 -8.97 -12.03
N LYS A 36 -22.24 -8.36 -12.78
CA LYS A 36 -22.23 -6.90 -12.97
C LYS A 36 -22.61 -6.19 -11.68
N ALA A 37 -21.98 -5.04 -11.44
CA ALA A 37 -22.27 -4.14 -10.35
C ALA A 37 -22.45 -2.72 -10.86
N LYS A 38 -23.30 -1.94 -10.19
CA LYS A 38 -23.54 -0.52 -10.45
C LYS A 38 -23.00 0.29 -9.29
N LEU A 39 -22.11 1.22 -9.59
CA LEU A 39 -21.69 2.27 -8.66
C LEU A 39 -22.62 3.47 -8.85
N TYR A 40 -23.18 4.01 -7.79
CA TYR A 40 -24.09 5.16 -7.85
C TYR A 40 -23.92 6.05 -6.63
N GLU A 41 -24.31 7.30 -6.78
CA GLU A 41 -24.35 8.27 -5.69
C GLU A 41 -25.75 8.30 -5.09
N GLU A 42 -25.80 8.32 -3.77
CA GLU A 42 -27.00 8.54 -2.97
C GLU A 42 -26.61 9.19 -1.64
N ASP A 43 -27.26 10.30 -1.30
CA ASP A 43 -26.99 11.09 -0.09
C ASP A 43 -25.51 11.50 0.08
N GLY A 44 -24.86 11.94 -1.00
CA GLY A 44 -23.46 12.34 -1.00
C GLY A 44 -22.44 11.19 -0.81
N LYS A 45 -22.89 9.95 -0.88
CA LYS A 45 -22.09 8.73 -0.70
C LYS A 45 -22.08 7.91 -1.99
N VAL A 46 -21.06 7.06 -2.14
CA VAL A 46 -20.96 6.14 -3.26
C VAL A 46 -21.27 4.72 -2.81
N TRP A 47 -22.26 4.13 -3.43
CA TRP A 47 -22.73 2.78 -3.17
C TRP A 47 -22.47 1.85 -4.35
N MET A 48 -22.34 0.57 -4.06
CA MET A 48 -22.32 -0.51 -5.05
C MET A 48 -23.57 -1.36 -4.90
N PHE A 49 -24.36 -1.48 -5.97
CA PHE A 49 -25.45 -2.45 -6.07
C PHE A 49 -25.03 -3.57 -7.01
N LYS A 50 -25.28 -4.82 -6.61
CA LYS A 50 -25.04 -6.02 -7.42
C LYS A 50 -26.08 -7.09 -7.11
N SER A 51 -26.40 -7.93 -8.10
CA SER A 51 -27.38 -9.01 -7.97
C SER A 51 -26.85 -10.31 -8.55
N CYS A 52 -26.97 -11.37 -7.78
CA CYS A 52 -26.69 -12.74 -8.18
C CYS A 52 -28.01 -13.48 -8.44
N PRO A 53 -28.16 -14.18 -9.55
CA PRO A 53 -29.38 -14.95 -9.84
C PRO A 53 -29.72 -16.02 -8.78
N GLU A 54 -28.70 -16.55 -8.08
CA GLU A 54 -28.85 -17.62 -7.10
C GLU A 54 -28.96 -17.12 -5.67
N HIS A 55 -28.35 -15.93 -5.35
CA HIS A 55 -28.18 -15.47 -3.97
C HIS A 55 -28.80 -14.09 -3.70
N GLY A 56 -29.51 -13.51 -4.69
CA GLY A 56 -30.19 -12.22 -4.53
C GLY A 56 -29.28 -11.01 -4.64
N SER A 57 -29.74 -9.90 -4.08
CA SER A 57 -29.14 -8.57 -4.25
C SER A 57 -28.36 -8.12 -3.03
N TYR A 58 -27.31 -7.34 -3.27
CA TYR A 58 -26.40 -6.79 -2.25
C TYR A 58 -26.17 -5.30 -2.53
N THR A 59 -26.21 -4.52 -1.46
CA THR A 59 -25.80 -3.11 -1.48
C THR A 59 -24.68 -2.91 -0.47
N GLU A 60 -23.63 -2.21 -0.87
CA GLU A 60 -22.46 -1.95 -0.03
C GLU A 60 -21.94 -0.53 -0.19
N LEU A 61 -21.52 0.09 0.93
CA LEU A 61 -20.88 1.39 0.94
C LEU A 61 -19.44 1.29 0.39
N ILE A 62 -19.15 2.06 -0.66
CA ILE A 62 -17.82 2.12 -1.28
C ILE A 62 -17.02 3.32 -0.78
N CYS A 63 -17.69 4.47 -0.64
CA CYS A 63 -17.08 5.69 -0.14
C CYS A 63 -18.13 6.53 0.56
N SER A 64 -17.82 7.04 1.75
CA SER A 64 -18.73 7.88 2.53
C SER A 64 -18.80 9.34 2.05
N ASP A 65 -18.06 9.69 0.98
CA ASP A 65 -18.04 11.03 0.40
C ASP A 65 -17.79 10.96 -1.10
N VAL A 66 -18.73 11.48 -1.89
CA VAL A 66 -18.71 11.41 -3.36
C VAL A 66 -17.66 12.34 -3.96
N GLU A 67 -17.42 13.50 -3.37
CA GLU A 67 -16.41 14.46 -3.87
C GLU A 67 -15.01 13.89 -3.70
N PHE A 68 -14.70 13.33 -2.53
CA PHE A 68 -13.46 12.62 -2.27
C PHE A 68 -13.27 11.41 -3.22
N PHE A 69 -14.34 10.70 -3.55
CA PHE A 69 -14.29 9.60 -4.51
C PHE A 69 -13.95 10.06 -5.92
N LEU A 70 -14.65 11.08 -6.42
CA LEU A 70 -14.49 11.59 -7.79
C LEU A 70 -13.15 12.29 -7.99
N LYS A 71 -12.68 13.06 -7.00
CA LYS A 71 -11.37 13.71 -7.05
C LYS A 71 -10.25 12.72 -7.32
N ARG A 72 -10.21 11.57 -6.64
CA ARG A 72 -9.16 10.57 -6.83
C ARG A 72 -9.12 10.01 -8.25
N ARG A 73 -10.26 9.83 -8.88
CA ARG A 73 -10.34 9.44 -10.29
C ARG A 73 -9.81 10.53 -11.22
N LYS A 74 -10.18 11.79 -10.96
CA LYS A 74 -9.76 12.95 -11.77
C LYS A 74 -8.25 13.16 -11.77
N VAL A 75 -7.56 12.90 -10.66
CA VAL A 75 -6.11 13.13 -10.52
C VAL A 75 -5.28 11.83 -10.67
N HIS A 76 -5.88 10.78 -11.18
CA HIS A 76 -5.21 9.51 -11.47
C HIS A 76 -4.43 9.59 -12.79
N PHE A 77 -3.16 9.16 -12.76
CA PHE A 77 -2.34 8.99 -13.94
C PHE A 77 -2.21 7.50 -14.27
N GLU A 78 -3.13 7.03 -15.10
CA GLU A 78 -3.08 5.67 -15.61
C GLU A 78 -2.01 5.57 -16.69
N LEU A 79 -1.05 4.67 -16.47
CA LEU A 79 -0.03 4.35 -17.45
C LEU A 79 -0.08 2.83 -17.66
N PRO A 80 -0.39 2.36 -18.86
CA PRO A 80 -0.43 0.92 -19.16
C PRO A 80 0.90 0.27 -18.76
N SER A 81 0.84 -0.74 -17.92
CA SER A 81 2.02 -1.51 -17.54
C SER A 81 1.59 -2.88 -17.04
N GLY A 82 1.42 -3.83 -17.92
CA GLY A 82 1.30 -5.25 -17.53
C GLY A 82 2.68 -5.87 -17.33
N VAL A 83 2.69 -7.09 -16.82
CA VAL A 83 3.91 -7.91 -16.79
C VAL A 83 4.24 -8.42 -18.21
N GLU A 84 5.54 -8.42 -18.54
CA GLU A 84 6.01 -8.92 -19.85
C GLU A 84 6.15 -10.44 -19.87
N ASN A 85 6.23 -11.07 -18.70
CA ASN A 85 6.34 -12.51 -18.52
C ASN A 85 5.31 -13.04 -17.51
N PRO A 86 4.03 -13.11 -17.89
CA PRO A 86 2.97 -13.60 -16.99
C PRO A 86 3.28 -15.03 -16.53
N LEU A 87 2.93 -15.34 -15.28
CA LEU A 87 3.18 -16.67 -14.70
C LEU A 87 2.10 -17.69 -15.07
N VAL A 88 0.93 -17.21 -15.46
CA VAL A 88 -0.19 -18.03 -15.95
C VAL A 88 -0.91 -17.31 -17.08
N GLU A 89 -1.43 -18.10 -18.03
CA GLU A 89 -2.34 -17.59 -19.03
C GLU A 89 -3.73 -17.37 -18.43
N SER A 90 -4.39 -16.29 -18.84
CA SER A 90 -5.76 -16.04 -18.41
C SER A 90 -6.74 -16.94 -19.13
N THR A 91 -7.63 -17.59 -18.39
CA THR A 91 -8.78 -18.32 -18.95
C THR A 91 -10.01 -17.43 -19.09
N GLY A 92 -9.92 -16.16 -18.69
CA GLY A 92 -11.04 -15.21 -18.68
C GLY A 92 -11.92 -15.30 -17.42
N ASN A 93 -11.59 -16.16 -16.47
CA ASN A 93 -12.36 -16.37 -15.24
C ASN A 93 -11.73 -15.62 -14.03
N CYS A 94 -11.26 -14.39 -14.25
CA CYS A 94 -10.77 -13.54 -13.14
C CYS A 94 -11.91 -13.28 -12.13
N PRO A 95 -11.68 -13.42 -10.81
CA PRO A 95 -10.42 -13.65 -10.11
C PRO A 95 -10.13 -15.12 -9.75
N ASN A 96 -10.91 -16.08 -10.25
CA ASN A 96 -10.83 -17.48 -9.85
C ASN A 96 -9.61 -18.21 -10.41
N ASP A 97 -9.12 -17.79 -11.59
CA ASP A 97 -7.92 -18.30 -12.29
C ASP A 97 -6.66 -17.45 -12.04
N CYS A 98 -6.65 -16.70 -10.95
CA CYS A 98 -5.62 -15.72 -10.64
C CYS A 98 -4.23 -16.36 -10.43
N GLY A 99 -3.16 -15.60 -10.66
CA GLY A 99 -1.78 -16.05 -10.47
C GLY A 99 -0.73 -15.17 -11.17
N LEU A 100 -0.97 -13.86 -11.28
CA LEU A 100 -0.24 -12.90 -12.11
C LEU A 100 -0.34 -13.30 -13.60
N CYS A 101 -1.57 -13.27 -14.10
CA CYS A 101 -1.91 -13.71 -15.44
C CYS A 101 -1.69 -12.62 -16.52
N SER A 102 -1.80 -13.01 -17.79
CA SER A 102 -1.68 -12.11 -18.96
C SER A 102 -2.71 -10.97 -19.00
N ASN A 103 -3.83 -11.07 -18.26
CA ASN A 103 -4.83 -9.99 -18.11
C ASN A 103 -4.55 -9.01 -16.97
N HIS A 104 -3.45 -9.19 -16.22
CA HIS A 104 -3.08 -8.29 -15.16
C HIS A 104 -2.45 -7.02 -15.72
N LEU A 105 -2.89 -5.83 -15.26
CA LEU A 105 -2.56 -4.54 -15.86
C LEU A 105 -1.46 -3.77 -15.13
N SER A 106 -0.88 -4.36 -14.09
CA SER A 106 0.15 -3.72 -13.25
C SER A 106 1.34 -4.64 -13.00
N VAL A 107 2.52 -4.06 -12.84
CA VAL A 107 3.70 -4.79 -12.34
C VAL A 107 3.67 -4.77 -10.81
N PRO A 108 3.98 -5.89 -10.13
CA PRO A 108 4.10 -5.91 -8.67
C PRO A 108 5.14 -4.89 -8.16
N CYS A 109 4.74 -4.04 -7.19
CA CYS A 109 5.65 -3.13 -6.49
C CYS A 109 6.14 -3.75 -5.17
N LEU A 110 5.24 -4.45 -4.48
CA LEU A 110 5.48 -5.15 -3.22
C LEU A 110 4.99 -6.58 -3.33
N VAL A 111 5.81 -7.52 -2.89
CA VAL A 111 5.42 -8.93 -2.80
C VAL A 111 5.48 -9.41 -1.35
N ASN A 112 4.33 -9.86 -0.85
CA ASN A 112 4.21 -10.52 0.46
C ASN A 112 4.57 -12.00 0.35
N ILE A 113 5.18 -12.53 1.40
CA ILE A 113 5.48 -13.96 1.55
C ILE A 113 5.02 -14.40 2.93
N ASP A 114 3.99 -15.25 2.99
CA ASP A 114 3.54 -15.83 4.24
C ASP A 114 4.54 -16.92 4.70
N LEU A 115 5.26 -16.67 5.78
CA LEU A 115 6.21 -17.65 6.34
C LEU A 115 5.49 -18.74 7.13
N THR A 116 4.41 -18.39 7.83
CA THR A 116 3.65 -19.32 8.69
C THR A 116 2.21 -18.84 8.85
N ASN A 117 1.28 -19.77 9.06
CA ASN A 117 -0.09 -19.44 9.49
C ASN A 117 -0.26 -19.46 11.01
N ARG A 118 0.82 -19.71 11.77
CA ARG A 118 0.81 -19.64 13.24
C ARG A 118 0.99 -18.19 13.70
N CYS A 119 0.39 -17.87 14.85
CA CYS A 119 0.51 -16.57 15.49
C CYS A 119 0.54 -16.72 17.01
N ASN A 120 1.27 -15.86 17.68
CA ASN A 120 1.29 -15.75 19.16
C ASN A 120 0.18 -14.86 19.72
N LEU A 121 -0.79 -14.44 18.86
CA LEU A 121 -2.01 -13.73 19.23
C LEU A 121 -3.25 -14.39 18.63
N MET A 122 -4.43 -14.18 19.28
CA MET A 122 -5.76 -14.59 18.83
C MET A 122 -6.66 -13.37 18.64
N CYS A 123 -6.27 -12.48 17.74
CA CYS A 123 -6.95 -11.21 17.53
C CYS A 123 -8.42 -11.40 17.10
N PRO A 124 -9.39 -10.70 17.72
CA PRO A 124 -10.78 -10.67 17.24
C PRO A 124 -10.89 -10.15 15.80
N ILE A 125 -10.03 -9.20 15.43
CA ILE A 125 -9.94 -8.65 14.08
C ILE A 125 -8.65 -9.18 13.43
N CYS A 126 -8.79 -10.17 12.54
CA CYS A 126 -7.65 -10.80 11.86
C CYS A 126 -8.05 -11.26 10.46
N PHE A 127 -7.62 -10.54 9.42
CA PHE A 127 -7.95 -10.89 8.05
C PHE A 127 -7.25 -12.17 7.56
N ALA A 128 -6.08 -12.51 8.11
CA ALA A 128 -5.37 -13.75 7.81
C ALA A 128 -6.01 -14.98 8.48
N ASN A 129 -6.92 -14.77 9.44
CA ASN A 129 -7.55 -15.83 10.24
C ASN A 129 -6.56 -16.84 10.82
N ALA A 130 -5.42 -16.35 11.32
CA ALA A 130 -4.34 -17.18 11.87
C ALA A 130 -4.81 -18.10 13.00
N ASN A 131 -4.19 -19.25 13.13
CA ASN A 131 -4.43 -20.30 14.15
C ASN A 131 -5.77 -21.07 14.04
N VAL A 132 -6.58 -20.88 12.99
CA VAL A 132 -7.94 -21.48 12.91
C VAL A 132 -8.03 -22.68 11.98
N ALA A 133 -7.04 -22.88 11.11
CA ALA A 133 -7.11 -23.91 10.07
C ALA A 133 -7.01 -25.36 10.59
N GLY A 134 -6.68 -25.59 11.88
CA GLY A 134 -6.39 -26.92 12.42
C GLY A 134 -5.20 -27.61 11.75
N ARG A 135 -4.43 -26.85 10.98
CA ARG A 135 -3.26 -27.29 10.21
C ARG A 135 -2.14 -26.27 10.35
N VAL A 136 -0.90 -26.74 10.29
CA VAL A 136 0.30 -25.89 10.33
C VAL A 136 0.88 -25.77 8.93
N PHE A 137 0.93 -24.53 8.45
CA PHE A 137 1.68 -24.13 7.28
C PHE A 137 2.93 -23.38 7.75
N ASP A 138 4.09 -23.98 7.58
CA ASP A 138 5.40 -23.33 7.74
C ASP A 138 6.14 -23.45 6.41
N LEU A 139 6.52 -22.34 5.82
CA LEU A 139 7.22 -22.29 4.54
C LEU A 139 8.64 -22.85 4.70
N THR A 140 9.04 -23.81 3.86
CA THR A 140 10.43 -24.28 3.88
C THR A 140 11.36 -23.32 3.18
N MET A 141 12.65 -23.34 3.51
CA MET A 141 13.63 -22.47 2.87
C MET A 141 13.85 -22.81 1.38
N GLU A 142 13.64 -24.06 0.96
CA GLU A 142 13.66 -24.47 -0.45
C GLU A 142 12.46 -23.91 -1.23
N GLN A 143 11.29 -23.84 -0.61
CA GLN A 143 10.12 -23.20 -1.20
C GLN A 143 10.35 -21.70 -1.31
N LEU A 144 10.86 -21.06 -0.25
CA LEU A 144 11.20 -19.64 -0.25
C LEU A 144 12.21 -19.30 -1.35
N ASP A 145 13.23 -20.13 -1.52
CA ASP A 145 14.29 -19.95 -2.53
C ASP A 145 13.68 -19.85 -3.94
N LYS A 146 12.84 -20.82 -4.28
CA LYS A 146 12.13 -20.86 -5.57
C LYS A 146 11.19 -19.65 -5.75
N MET A 147 10.47 -19.28 -4.69
CA MET A 147 9.56 -18.13 -4.74
C MET A 147 10.33 -16.83 -4.98
N LEU A 148 11.45 -16.62 -4.28
CA LEU A 148 12.30 -15.44 -4.47
C LEU A 148 12.91 -15.37 -5.87
N ASP A 149 13.28 -16.52 -6.46
CA ASP A 149 13.76 -16.59 -7.84
C ASP A 149 12.68 -16.17 -8.84
N ILE A 150 11.45 -16.65 -8.68
CA ILE A 150 10.33 -16.25 -9.54
C ILE A 150 10.11 -14.73 -9.43
N VAL A 151 10.07 -14.20 -8.22
CA VAL A 151 9.83 -12.78 -7.95
C VAL A 151 10.95 -11.90 -8.52
N ALA A 152 12.22 -12.32 -8.38
CA ALA A 152 13.37 -11.58 -8.91
C ALA A 152 13.40 -11.54 -10.45
N ASN A 153 12.73 -12.48 -11.12
CA ASN A 153 12.68 -12.58 -12.57
C ASN A 153 11.45 -11.92 -13.22
N ILE A 154 10.60 -11.23 -12.46
CA ILE A 154 9.46 -10.50 -13.01
C ILE A 154 9.95 -9.37 -13.93
N LYS A 155 9.32 -9.25 -15.10
CA LYS A 155 9.63 -8.22 -16.10
C LYS A 155 8.45 -7.27 -16.29
N PRO A 156 8.72 -5.99 -16.60
CA PRO A 156 10.01 -5.38 -17.04
C PRO A 156 11.03 -5.13 -15.91
N HIS A 157 10.66 -5.25 -14.66
CA HIS A 157 11.53 -5.11 -13.48
C HIS A 157 10.97 -5.93 -12.31
N PRO A 158 11.81 -6.44 -11.40
CA PRO A 158 11.33 -7.05 -10.16
C PRO A 158 10.64 -6.01 -9.26
N PRO A 159 9.84 -6.44 -8.25
CA PRO A 159 9.30 -5.55 -7.24
C PRO A 159 10.42 -4.89 -6.42
N LEU A 160 10.14 -3.71 -5.87
CA LEU A 160 11.07 -2.99 -5.00
C LEU A 160 11.24 -3.70 -3.66
N SER A 161 10.12 -4.19 -3.12
CA SER A 161 10.04 -4.64 -1.73
C SER A 161 9.54 -6.07 -1.62
N ILE A 162 10.15 -6.82 -0.69
CA ILE A 162 9.63 -8.07 -0.16
C ILE A 162 9.12 -7.80 1.26
N GLN A 163 7.91 -8.25 1.57
CA GLN A 163 7.35 -8.20 2.91
C GLN A 163 7.04 -9.60 3.43
N PHE A 164 7.72 -10.01 4.48
CA PHE A 164 7.36 -11.24 5.18
C PHE A 164 6.09 -11.01 6.01
N ALA A 165 5.15 -11.95 5.90
CA ALA A 165 3.82 -11.89 6.50
C ALA A 165 3.35 -13.28 6.95
N GLY A 166 2.03 -13.43 7.18
CA GLY A 166 1.40 -14.69 7.57
C GLY A 166 0.54 -14.53 8.81
N GLY A 167 0.66 -15.42 9.80
CA GLY A 167 0.17 -15.21 11.15
C GLY A 167 1.06 -14.19 11.86
N GLU A 168 2.16 -14.66 12.45
CA GLU A 168 3.24 -13.81 12.94
C GLU A 168 4.59 -14.34 12.39
N PRO A 169 5.19 -13.67 11.41
CA PRO A 169 6.37 -14.20 10.74
C PRO A 169 7.59 -14.32 11.64
N THR A 170 7.72 -13.48 12.68
CA THR A 170 8.87 -13.50 13.60
C THR A 170 8.94 -14.75 14.51
N ILE A 171 7.87 -15.56 14.57
CA ILE A 171 7.91 -16.84 15.30
C ILE A 171 8.37 -18.00 14.40
N HIS A 172 8.54 -17.78 13.09
CA HIS A 172 9.10 -18.79 12.21
C HIS A 172 10.57 -19.06 12.59
N PRO A 173 11.01 -20.32 12.75
CA PRO A 173 12.37 -20.63 13.23
C PRO A 173 13.46 -20.05 12.30
N ASP A 174 13.22 -20.05 11.00
CA ASP A 174 14.17 -19.56 10.00
C ASP A 174 13.90 -18.10 9.56
N PHE A 175 13.19 -17.28 10.35
CA PHE A 175 12.85 -15.90 9.98
C PHE A 175 14.06 -15.08 9.57
N LEU A 176 15.14 -15.08 10.36
CA LEU A 176 16.36 -14.33 10.06
C LEU A 176 17.05 -14.81 8.78
N LYS A 177 17.02 -16.13 8.55
CA LYS A 177 17.52 -16.73 7.30
C LYS A 177 16.69 -16.30 6.11
N ALA A 178 15.36 -16.25 6.24
CA ALA A 178 14.46 -15.78 5.20
C ALA A 178 14.74 -14.31 4.81
N VAL A 179 14.91 -13.44 5.80
CA VAL A 179 15.29 -12.03 5.60
C VAL A 179 16.60 -11.93 4.82
N LYS A 180 17.62 -12.68 5.25
CA LYS A 180 18.93 -12.69 4.57
C LYS A 180 18.83 -13.21 3.14
N MET A 181 18.08 -14.28 2.88
CA MET A 181 17.88 -14.81 1.53
C MET A 181 17.27 -13.79 0.56
N ALA A 182 16.28 -13.01 1.03
CA ALA A 182 15.69 -11.95 0.23
C ALA A 182 16.70 -10.80 -0.01
N LYS A 183 17.46 -10.41 1.02
CA LYS A 183 18.48 -9.34 0.89
C LYS A 183 19.60 -9.73 -0.08
N ASP A 184 20.06 -10.97 -0.01
CA ASP A 184 21.14 -11.49 -0.86
C ASP A 184 20.73 -11.54 -2.34
N ARG A 185 19.44 -11.65 -2.67
CA ARG A 185 18.90 -11.55 -4.04
C ARG A 185 18.81 -10.12 -4.58
N GLY A 186 19.14 -9.12 -3.76
CA GLY A 186 19.25 -7.74 -4.19
C GLY A 186 17.94 -6.94 -4.15
N PHE A 187 16.86 -7.46 -3.53
CA PHE A 187 15.68 -6.63 -3.28
C PHE A 187 16.05 -5.40 -2.47
N LEU A 188 15.52 -4.25 -2.86
CA LEU A 188 15.93 -2.96 -2.31
C LEU A 188 15.49 -2.80 -0.86
N GLU A 189 14.28 -3.28 -0.56
CA GLU A 189 13.67 -3.11 0.75
C GLU A 189 13.07 -4.42 1.25
N ILE A 190 13.51 -4.85 2.42
CA ILE A 190 12.97 -6.02 3.11
C ILE A 190 12.15 -5.54 4.29
N GLN A 191 10.88 -5.91 4.29
CA GLN A 191 9.91 -5.56 5.31
C GLN A 191 9.40 -6.78 6.06
N VAL A 192 8.86 -6.58 7.25
CA VAL A 192 8.06 -7.57 7.98
C VAL A 192 6.78 -6.95 8.52
N ALA A 193 5.63 -7.56 8.23
CA ALA A 193 4.36 -7.25 8.89
C ALA A 193 4.30 -8.01 10.21
N SER A 194 4.37 -7.30 11.33
CA SER A 194 4.52 -7.93 12.66
C SER A 194 3.64 -7.28 13.72
N ASN A 195 3.22 -8.08 14.70
CA ASN A 195 2.60 -7.58 15.92
C ASN A 195 3.61 -6.96 16.90
N GLY A 196 4.92 -7.07 16.65
CA GLY A 196 5.99 -6.46 17.41
C GLY A 196 6.40 -7.16 18.71
N LEU A 197 5.70 -8.20 19.16
CA LEU A 197 5.96 -8.82 20.46
C LEU A 197 7.36 -9.39 20.59
N LYS A 198 7.88 -10.04 19.55
CA LYS A 198 9.23 -10.58 19.56
C LYS A 198 10.28 -9.48 19.65
N PHE A 199 10.10 -8.39 18.92
CA PHE A 199 10.98 -7.21 19.00
C PHE A 199 10.93 -6.50 20.36
N ALA A 200 9.74 -6.49 21.00
CA ALA A 200 9.59 -5.91 22.35
C ALA A 200 10.30 -6.75 23.43
N GLN A 201 10.25 -8.07 23.32
CA GLN A 201 10.75 -9.00 24.33
C GLN A 201 12.25 -9.26 24.21
N ASP A 202 12.81 -9.18 23.01
CA ASP A 202 14.17 -9.61 22.69
C ASP A 202 14.88 -8.51 21.87
N PRO A 203 15.57 -7.55 22.54
CA PRO A 203 16.33 -6.52 21.85
C PRO A 203 17.41 -7.09 20.91
N GLU A 204 18.06 -8.18 21.30
CA GLU A 204 19.09 -8.85 20.49
C GLU A 204 18.53 -9.38 19.17
N PHE A 205 17.27 -9.81 19.16
CA PHE A 205 16.58 -10.21 17.95
C PHE A 205 16.44 -9.05 16.94
N ALA A 206 16.22 -7.82 17.44
CA ALA A 206 16.15 -6.64 16.57
C ALA A 206 17.51 -6.38 15.89
N TYR A 207 18.62 -6.47 16.63
CA TYR A 207 19.96 -6.32 16.05
C TYR A 207 20.25 -7.41 15.01
N LYS A 208 19.95 -8.69 15.32
CA LYS A 208 20.11 -9.80 14.37
C LYS A 208 19.27 -9.64 13.12
N ALA A 209 18.05 -9.10 13.25
CA ALA A 209 17.20 -8.82 12.10
C ALA A 209 17.78 -7.71 11.21
N ALA A 210 18.35 -6.65 11.82
CA ALA A 210 19.06 -5.61 11.09
C ALA A 210 20.30 -6.16 10.35
N GLU A 211 21.10 -7.00 11.01
CA GLU A 211 22.27 -7.68 10.41
C GLU A 211 21.87 -8.59 9.25
N ALA A 212 20.73 -9.28 9.36
CA ALA A 212 20.16 -10.10 8.28
C ALA A 212 19.69 -9.24 7.09
N GLY A 213 19.49 -7.93 7.28
CA GLY A 213 19.09 -6.99 6.24
C GLY A 213 17.63 -6.56 6.27
N LEU A 214 16.95 -6.68 7.43
CA LEU A 214 15.61 -6.13 7.61
C LEU A 214 15.69 -4.60 7.63
N ASP A 215 14.94 -3.95 6.74
CA ASP A 215 14.94 -2.50 6.61
C ASP A 215 13.79 -1.85 7.36
N ILE A 216 12.59 -2.45 7.34
CA ILE A 216 11.35 -1.86 7.91
C ILE A 216 10.52 -2.90 8.66
N VAL A 217 10.02 -2.52 9.82
CA VAL A 217 8.92 -3.23 10.48
C VAL A 217 7.62 -2.50 10.24
N TYR A 218 6.70 -3.17 9.54
CA TYR A 218 5.32 -2.78 9.32
C TYR A 218 4.53 -3.19 10.58
N LEU A 219 4.59 -2.31 11.59
CA LEU A 219 4.15 -2.61 12.94
C LEU A 219 2.65 -2.38 13.11
N GLN A 220 1.90 -3.44 13.43
CA GLN A 220 0.50 -3.32 13.81
C GLN A 220 0.35 -2.38 15.02
N PHE A 221 -0.49 -1.30 14.89
CA PHE A 221 -0.60 -0.24 15.89
C PHE A 221 -1.97 0.44 15.83
N ASP A 222 -2.95 -0.01 16.64
CA ASP A 222 -4.36 0.40 16.49
C ASP A 222 -4.78 1.63 17.31
N GLY A 223 -3.94 2.12 18.21
CA GLY A 223 -4.21 3.26 19.07
C GLY A 223 -3.14 3.43 20.14
N ILE A 224 -3.32 4.42 20.99
CA ILE A 224 -2.39 4.74 22.12
C ILE A 224 -2.96 4.32 23.49
N ASP A 225 -4.04 3.54 23.51
CA ASP A 225 -4.74 3.08 24.69
C ASP A 225 -4.93 1.56 24.66
N ASP A 226 -4.66 0.90 25.79
CA ASP A 226 -4.83 -0.55 25.97
C ASP A 226 -6.27 -1.01 25.83
N GLU A 227 -7.28 -0.19 26.08
CA GLU A 227 -8.69 -0.54 25.85
C GLU A 227 -8.97 -0.79 24.36
N ILE A 228 -8.29 -0.08 23.47
CA ILE A 228 -8.34 -0.34 22.03
C ILE A 228 -7.74 -1.72 21.73
N TYR A 229 -6.56 -2.02 22.27
CA TYR A 229 -5.91 -3.32 22.04
C TYR A 229 -6.68 -4.50 22.63
N LYS A 230 -7.33 -4.35 23.78
CA LYS A 230 -8.22 -5.38 24.34
C LYS A 230 -9.34 -5.72 23.36
N LYS A 231 -9.95 -4.71 22.74
CA LYS A 231 -11.04 -4.90 21.76
C LYS A 231 -10.54 -5.42 20.40
N THR A 232 -9.41 -4.91 19.90
CA THR A 232 -8.91 -5.27 18.56
C THR A 232 -8.02 -6.52 18.56
N ARG A 233 -7.27 -6.76 19.64
CA ARG A 233 -6.22 -7.79 19.73
C ARG A 233 -6.41 -8.79 20.88
N GLY A 234 -7.41 -8.56 21.74
CA GLY A 234 -7.77 -9.46 22.84
C GLY A 234 -6.92 -9.33 24.12
N ARG A 235 -5.98 -8.36 24.18
CA ARG A 235 -5.11 -8.12 25.34
C ARG A 235 -4.47 -6.74 25.31
N PRO A 236 -4.02 -6.19 26.46
CA PRO A 236 -3.28 -4.93 26.49
C PRO A 236 -1.92 -5.08 25.78
N LEU A 237 -1.57 -4.13 24.89
CA LEU A 237 -0.35 -4.22 24.08
C LEU A 237 0.37 -2.89 23.89
N PHE A 238 -0.15 -1.76 24.35
CA PHE A 238 0.42 -0.44 24.04
C PHE A 238 1.88 -0.33 24.50
N GLU A 239 2.19 -0.66 25.75
CA GLU A 239 3.57 -0.66 26.26
C GLU A 239 4.51 -1.57 25.44
N LYS A 240 4.00 -2.73 24.99
CA LYS A 240 4.79 -3.64 24.14
C LYS A 240 5.07 -3.02 22.77
N LYS A 241 4.13 -2.23 22.21
CA LYS A 241 4.36 -1.49 20.96
C LYS A 241 5.45 -0.43 21.13
N VAL A 242 5.38 0.34 22.20
CA VAL A 242 6.40 1.35 22.53
C VAL A 242 7.77 0.68 22.69
N GLN A 243 7.85 -0.41 23.46
CA GLN A 243 9.11 -1.14 23.67
C GLN A 243 9.66 -1.71 22.34
N ALA A 244 8.80 -2.22 21.46
CA ALA A 244 9.22 -2.70 20.14
C ALA A 244 9.82 -1.56 19.30
N ILE A 245 9.17 -0.39 19.26
CA ILE A 245 9.64 0.79 18.53
C ILE A 245 11.02 1.23 19.04
N GLU A 246 11.22 1.27 20.37
CA GLU A 246 12.50 1.64 20.96
C GLU A 246 13.63 0.64 20.61
N ASN A 247 13.34 -0.66 20.64
CA ASN A 247 14.33 -1.67 20.29
C ASN A 247 14.68 -1.65 18.80
N LEU A 248 13.68 -1.43 17.92
CA LEU A 248 13.88 -1.26 16.48
C LEU A 248 14.72 -0.02 16.16
N LYS A 249 14.43 1.10 16.81
CA LYS A 249 15.22 2.33 16.70
C LYS A 249 16.68 2.10 17.04
N LYS A 250 16.96 1.44 18.19
CA LYS A 250 18.33 1.12 18.62
C LYS A 250 19.05 0.22 17.62
N ALA A 251 18.34 -0.69 16.97
CA ALA A 251 18.87 -1.57 15.93
C ALA A 251 18.98 -0.89 14.55
N GLY A 252 18.52 0.36 14.40
CA GLY A 252 18.54 1.08 13.12
C GLY A 252 17.51 0.59 12.09
N ILE A 253 16.45 -0.09 12.55
CA ILE A 253 15.33 -0.54 11.72
C ILE A 253 14.21 0.51 11.77
N MET A 254 13.72 0.91 10.61
CA MET A 254 12.61 1.87 10.49
C MET A 254 11.28 1.21 10.89
N THR A 255 10.37 2.02 11.43
CA THR A 255 9.02 1.56 11.78
C THR A 255 7.97 2.31 10.95
N THR A 256 7.05 1.56 10.35
CA THR A 256 5.79 2.08 9.80
C THR A 256 4.65 1.63 10.71
N LEU A 257 3.87 2.56 11.25
CA LEU A 257 2.69 2.25 12.04
C LEU A 257 1.54 1.80 11.12
N VAL A 258 0.85 0.72 11.49
CA VAL A 258 -0.22 0.12 10.68
C VAL A 258 -1.51 -0.03 11.50
N PRO A 259 -2.32 1.03 11.59
CA PRO A 259 -3.61 0.97 12.25
C PRO A 259 -4.67 0.30 11.36
N THR A 260 -5.37 -0.69 11.90
CA THR A 260 -6.61 -1.20 11.30
C THR A 260 -7.78 -0.37 11.85
N LEU A 261 -8.42 0.44 10.99
CA LEU A 261 -9.47 1.36 11.41
C LEU A 261 -10.86 0.74 11.27
N VAL A 262 -11.61 0.75 12.35
CA VAL A 262 -12.97 0.22 12.45
C VAL A 262 -13.90 1.28 13.03
N ARG A 263 -15.00 1.57 12.34
CA ARG A 263 -15.99 2.55 12.79
C ARG A 263 -16.50 2.26 14.20
N GLY A 264 -16.50 3.27 15.05
CA GLY A 264 -16.97 3.20 16.43
C GLY A 264 -16.08 2.42 17.39
N LEU A 265 -14.87 1.98 16.93
CA LEU A 265 -13.95 1.24 17.75
C LEU A 265 -12.65 2.01 18.02
N ASN A 266 -11.99 2.49 16.98
CA ASN A 266 -10.72 3.24 17.06
C ASN A 266 -10.60 4.38 16.03
N ASP A 267 -11.68 4.75 15.37
CA ASP A 267 -11.76 5.90 14.46
C ASP A 267 -11.43 7.24 15.17
N HIS A 268 -11.67 7.34 16.47
CA HIS A 268 -11.31 8.49 17.32
C HIS A 268 -9.81 8.55 17.72
N GLU A 269 -9.00 7.59 17.28
CA GLU A 269 -7.56 7.51 17.60
C GLU A 269 -6.66 8.05 16.48
N VAL A 270 -7.17 8.36 15.28
CA VAL A 270 -6.33 8.69 14.13
C VAL A 270 -5.45 9.91 14.36
N GLY A 271 -5.98 10.96 14.98
CA GLY A 271 -5.20 12.16 15.34
C GLY A 271 -4.14 11.88 16.39
N LYS A 272 -4.46 11.07 17.40
CA LYS A 272 -3.51 10.68 18.46
C LYS A 272 -2.38 9.81 17.92
N ILE A 273 -2.66 8.90 16.97
CA ILE A 273 -1.65 8.08 16.29
C ILE A 273 -0.70 8.96 15.49
N ILE A 274 -1.23 9.96 14.75
CA ILE A 274 -0.39 10.92 14.01
C ILE A 274 0.48 11.72 14.96
N LYS A 275 -0.08 12.24 16.06
CA LYS A 275 0.69 12.96 17.06
C LYS A 275 1.79 12.08 17.66
N PHE A 276 1.47 10.85 18.05
CA PHE A 276 2.45 9.90 18.57
C PHE A 276 3.59 9.66 17.57
N ALA A 277 3.29 9.52 16.27
CA ALA A 277 4.32 9.36 15.25
C ALA A 277 5.19 10.60 15.08
N ILE A 278 4.60 11.81 15.11
CA ILE A 278 5.32 13.09 15.07
C ILE A 278 6.26 13.25 16.28
N ASP A 279 5.83 12.83 17.45
CA ASP A 279 6.65 12.90 18.66
C ASP A 279 7.84 11.91 18.62
N ASN A 280 7.77 10.86 17.78
CA ASN A 280 8.75 9.78 17.65
C ASN A 280 9.36 9.68 16.23
N LEU A 281 9.63 10.80 15.56
CA LEU A 281 10.13 10.87 14.17
C LEU A 281 11.46 10.15 13.94
N ASP A 282 12.27 9.97 14.95
CA ASP A 282 13.55 9.30 14.91
C ASP A 282 13.44 7.76 14.83
N ALA A 283 12.24 7.22 15.06
CA ALA A 283 11.91 5.81 14.98
C ALA A 283 10.82 5.51 13.94
N ILE A 284 9.86 6.44 13.75
CA ILE A 284 8.66 6.24 12.93
C ILE A 284 8.75 7.13 11.69
N THR A 285 8.77 6.51 10.52
CA THR A 285 8.93 7.19 9.23
C THR A 285 7.64 7.27 8.41
N ALA A 286 6.66 6.45 8.76
CA ALA A 286 5.39 6.41 8.04
C ALA A 286 4.24 5.89 8.90
N ILE A 287 3.01 6.25 8.49
CA ILE A 287 1.78 5.63 8.96
C ILE A 287 1.02 5.11 7.73
N SER A 288 0.57 3.86 7.79
CA SER A 288 -0.26 3.25 6.76
C SER A 288 -1.59 2.82 7.37
N PHE A 289 -2.57 3.71 7.35
CA PHE A 289 -3.92 3.42 7.80
C PHE A 289 -4.60 2.38 6.91
N GLN A 290 -5.28 1.43 7.53
CA GLN A 290 -6.00 0.37 6.82
C GLN A 290 -7.46 0.35 7.27
N PRO A 291 -8.37 1.03 6.55
CA PRO A 291 -9.80 0.81 6.74
C PRO A 291 -10.12 -0.69 6.70
N VAL A 292 -10.94 -1.14 7.64
CA VAL A 292 -11.21 -2.56 7.85
C VAL A 292 -11.78 -3.23 6.59
N SER A 293 -11.22 -4.37 6.24
CA SER A 293 -11.77 -5.29 5.24
C SER A 293 -12.53 -6.40 5.97
N ILE A 294 -13.77 -6.61 5.62
CA ILE A 294 -14.67 -7.58 6.28
C ILE A 294 -14.35 -8.99 5.76
N THR A 295 -13.28 -9.56 6.29
CA THR A 295 -12.79 -10.89 5.92
C THR A 295 -12.05 -11.55 7.08
N GLY A 296 -11.78 -12.84 6.99
CA GLY A 296 -11.10 -13.60 8.03
C GLY A 296 -11.95 -13.80 9.28
N ARG A 297 -11.48 -13.28 10.43
CA ARG A 297 -12.15 -13.45 11.73
C ARG A 297 -13.01 -12.26 12.13
N ILE A 298 -13.69 -11.64 11.20
CA ILE A 298 -14.55 -10.49 11.46
C ILE A 298 -16.00 -10.92 11.33
N ASP A 299 -16.86 -10.46 12.25
CA ASP A 299 -18.31 -10.71 12.20
C ASP A 299 -18.94 -9.96 11.03
N GLU A 300 -19.25 -10.70 9.96
CA GLU A 300 -19.85 -10.15 8.75
C GLU A 300 -21.27 -9.56 8.97
N SER A 301 -21.98 -10.01 10.01
CA SER A 301 -23.32 -9.49 10.34
C SER A 301 -23.27 -8.00 10.74
N GLN A 302 -22.15 -7.53 11.27
CA GLN A 302 -21.94 -6.14 11.67
C GLN A 302 -21.27 -5.28 10.58
N ARG A 303 -21.09 -5.82 9.36
CA ARG A 303 -20.27 -5.17 8.32
C ARG A 303 -20.62 -3.70 8.05
N LEU A 304 -21.90 -3.37 7.89
CA LEU A 304 -22.32 -1.99 7.59
C LEU A 304 -22.07 -1.03 8.76
N LYS A 305 -22.16 -1.52 10.01
CA LYS A 305 -21.84 -0.73 11.20
C LYS A 305 -20.34 -0.51 11.36
N MET A 306 -19.56 -1.53 11.01
CA MET A 306 -18.08 -1.50 11.12
C MET A 306 -17.40 -0.86 9.91
N ARG A 307 -18.11 -0.75 8.76
CA ARG A 307 -17.55 -0.21 7.52
C ARG A 307 -17.00 1.19 7.74
N TYR A 308 -15.70 1.33 7.48
CA TYR A 308 -14.95 2.57 7.52
C TYR A 308 -14.25 2.75 6.19
N THR A 309 -14.35 3.92 5.59
CA THR A 309 -13.80 4.20 4.26
C THR A 309 -12.61 5.16 4.35
N MET A 310 -11.85 5.31 3.28
CA MET A 310 -10.75 6.30 3.23
C MET A 310 -11.26 7.74 3.35
N ALA A 311 -12.50 8.01 2.96
CA ALA A 311 -13.11 9.34 3.15
C ALA A 311 -13.42 9.60 4.62
N ASP A 312 -13.90 8.59 5.36
CA ASP A 312 -14.08 8.70 6.82
C ASP A 312 -12.75 9.01 7.49
N MET A 313 -11.69 8.25 7.15
CA MET A 313 -10.34 8.49 7.67
C MET A 313 -9.84 9.90 7.39
N ALA A 314 -9.98 10.38 6.16
CA ALA A 314 -9.50 11.71 5.79
C ALA A 314 -10.24 12.82 6.54
N ARG A 315 -11.56 12.65 6.77
CA ARG A 315 -12.38 13.56 7.57
C ARG A 315 -11.94 13.53 9.04
N ASP A 316 -11.84 12.34 9.62
CA ASP A 316 -11.48 12.18 11.03
C ASP A 316 -10.06 12.71 11.31
N ILE A 317 -9.11 12.51 10.37
CA ILE A 317 -7.78 13.13 10.45
C ILE A 317 -7.88 14.65 10.42
N GLN A 318 -8.66 15.23 9.50
CA GLN A 318 -8.84 16.67 9.47
C GLN A 318 -9.42 17.21 10.78
N GLU A 319 -10.47 16.58 11.30
CA GLU A 319 -11.14 17.00 12.53
C GLU A 319 -10.24 16.83 13.76
N GLN A 320 -9.56 15.69 13.90
CA GLN A 320 -8.74 15.36 15.07
C GLN A 320 -7.33 15.99 15.05
N THR A 321 -6.96 16.67 13.96
CA THR A 321 -5.68 17.39 13.83
C THR A 321 -5.88 18.89 13.59
N ASP A 322 -7.04 19.44 13.97
CA ASP A 322 -7.37 20.87 13.82
C ASP A 322 -7.13 21.40 12.39
N GLY A 323 -7.46 20.61 11.38
CA GLY A 323 -7.31 20.96 9.96
C GLY A 323 -5.86 20.92 9.45
N MET A 324 -4.93 20.32 10.17
CA MET A 324 -3.55 20.16 9.70
C MET A 324 -3.49 19.50 8.32
N VAL A 325 -4.26 18.43 8.13
CA VAL A 325 -4.40 17.74 6.83
C VAL A 325 -5.83 17.92 6.35
N ASN A 326 -6.02 18.59 5.21
CA ASN A 326 -7.33 18.82 4.62
C ASN A 326 -7.81 17.59 3.84
N MET A 327 -9.08 17.20 4.06
CA MET A 327 -9.68 16.03 3.44
C MET A 327 -9.65 16.08 1.91
N TYR A 328 -9.92 17.25 1.31
CA TYR A 328 -10.03 17.39 -0.14
C TYR A 328 -8.75 17.85 -0.82
N GLU A 329 -7.85 18.56 -0.14
CA GLU A 329 -6.69 19.17 -0.77
C GLU A 329 -5.42 18.31 -0.68
N ASP A 330 -5.26 17.54 0.41
CA ASP A 330 -3.96 16.95 0.73
C ASP A 330 -3.81 15.47 0.35
N TRP A 331 -4.88 14.78 -0.04
CA TRP A 331 -4.86 13.36 -0.35
C TRP A 331 -4.86 13.08 -1.84
N TYR A 332 -3.90 12.28 -2.28
CA TYR A 332 -3.74 11.89 -3.68
C TYR A 332 -3.62 10.38 -3.84
N PRO A 333 -4.13 9.78 -4.95
CA PRO A 333 -3.89 8.38 -5.25
C PRO A 333 -2.40 8.15 -5.52
N TYR A 334 -1.89 6.95 -5.23
CA TYR A 334 -0.47 6.62 -5.44
C TYR A 334 0.02 6.87 -6.88
N SER A 335 -0.86 6.75 -7.85
CA SER A 335 -0.56 7.01 -9.26
C SER A 335 -0.17 8.46 -9.58
N ILE A 336 -0.39 9.40 -8.65
CA ILE A 336 0.00 10.82 -8.83
C ILE A 336 1.49 10.99 -9.17
N VAL A 337 2.36 10.07 -8.72
CA VAL A 337 3.80 10.13 -8.98
C VAL A 337 4.24 9.48 -10.29
N ASN A 338 3.34 8.82 -11.02
CA ASN A 338 3.66 8.13 -12.28
C ASN A 338 4.29 9.02 -13.35
N PRO A 339 3.91 10.31 -13.51
CA PRO A 339 4.60 11.22 -14.42
C PRO A 339 6.09 11.36 -14.16
N VAL A 340 6.54 11.27 -12.90
CA VAL A 340 7.96 11.30 -12.55
C VAL A 340 8.66 10.05 -13.09
N SER A 341 8.09 8.86 -12.84
CA SER A 341 8.63 7.58 -13.36
C SER A 341 8.69 7.58 -14.89
N ARG A 342 7.63 8.04 -15.56
CA ARG A 342 7.56 8.16 -17.02
C ARG A 342 8.65 9.09 -17.57
N LEU A 343 8.83 10.26 -16.96
CA LEU A 343 9.86 11.21 -17.37
C LEU A 343 11.27 10.63 -17.17
N LEU A 344 11.53 9.97 -16.04
CA LEU A 344 12.82 9.32 -15.77
C LEU A 344 13.10 8.20 -16.79
N GLU A 345 12.11 7.38 -17.16
CA GLU A 345 12.25 6.38 -18.22
C GLU A 345 12.60 7.01 -19.57
N ALA A 346 11.91 8.09 -19.94
CA ALA A 346 12.20 8.81 -21.18
C ALA A 346 13.62 9.41 -21.19
N LEU A 347 14.10 9.89 -20.03
CA LEU A 347 15.44 10.45 -19.85
C LEU A 347 16.54 9.38 -19.80
N THR A 348 16.33 8.27 -19.11
CA THR A 348 17.39 7.27 -18.83
C THR A 348 17.34 6.07 -19.77
N LYS A 349 16.23 5.83 -20.43
CA LYS A 349 15.91 4.60 -21.19
C LYS A 349 15.82 3.32 -20.32
N GLU A 350 15.81 3.48 -19.01
CA GLU A 350 15.65 2.40 -18.04
C GLU A 350 14.20 2.36 -17.56
N LYS A 351 13.62 1.17 -17.45
CA LYS A 351 12.30 0.98 -16.84
C LYS A 351 12.32 1.39 -15.38
N LYS A 352 11.31 2.13 -14.96
CA LYS A 352 11.15 2.59 -13.57
C LYS A 352 9.85 2.05 -12.99
N MET A 353 9.82 1.91 -11.67
CA MET A 353 8.61 1.51 -10.96
C MET A 353 7.48 2.51 -11.21
N ARG A 354 6.30 1.99 -11.49
CA ARG A 354 5.07 2.77 -11.66
C ARG A 354 3.99 2.27 -10.71
N PHE A 355 3.34 3.16 -10.00
CA PHE A 355 2.23 2.85 -9.11
C PHE A 355 0.92 2.89 -9.91
N THR A 356 0.66 1.84 -10.67
CA THR A 356 -0.51 1.75 -11.55
C THR A 356 -1.73 1.16 -10.87
N CYS A 357 -1.74 1.11 -9.53
CA CYS A 357 -2.89 0.65 -8.78
C CYS A 357 -4.11 1.57 -9.02
N HIS A 358 -5.28 0.95 -8.97
CA HIS A 358 -6.56 1.64 -9.13
C HIS A 358 -6.70 2.80 -8.12
N PRO A 359 -7.26 3.97 -8.50
CA PRO A 359 -7.30 5.17 -7.66
C PRO A 359 -8.06 5.00 -6.33
N HIS A 360 -8.91 3.98 -6.23
CA HIS A 360 -9.63 3.65 -5.00
C HIS A 360 -8.93 2.58 -4.13
N CYS A 361 -7.72 2.16 -4.48
CA CYS A 361 -6.94 1.23 -3.64
C CYS A 361 -6.24 1.94 -2.48
N GLY A 362 -5.78 3.16 -2.69
CA GLY A 362 -5.10 3.89 -1.63
C GLY A 362 -4.86 5.36 -1.96
N VAL A 363 -4.54 6.11 -0.92
CA VAL A 363 -4.17 7.54 -0.98
C VAL A 363 -2.99 7.81 -0.06
N ALA A 364 -2.26 8.88 -0.35
CA ALA A 364 -1.15 9.31 0.48
C ALA A 364 -0.99 10.83 0.50
N THR A 365 -0.33 11.30 1.54
CA THR A 365 0.23 12.65 1.67
C THR A 365 1.55 12.61 2.39
N TYR A 366 2.40 13.63 2.22
CA TYR A 366 3.64 13.81 2.96
C TYR A 366 3.51 15.01 3.90
N LEU A 367 3.89 14.82 5.16
CA LEU A 367 4.08 15.90 6.11
C LEU A 367 5.54 16.31 6.14
N VAL A 368 5.79 17.61 6.15
CA VAL A 368 7.07 18.23 6.47
C VAL A 368 6.98 18.72 7.91
N ILE A 369 7.85 18.24 8.77
CA ILE A 369 7.74 18.37 10.22
C ILE A 369 9.00 19.02 10.78
N ASP A 370 8.83 20.14 11.47
CA ASP A 370 9.90 20.82 12.20
C ASP A 370 10.36 19.96 13.39
N ARG A 371 11.64 19.61 13.42
CA ARG A 371 12.21 18.75 14.48
C ARG A 371 12.11 19.35 15.87
N ILE A 372 12.15 20.68 15.95
CA ILE A 372 12.17 21.42 17.22
C ILE A 372 10.75 21.64 17.73
N THR A 373 9.92 22.26 16.91
CA THR A 373 8.57 22.68 17.31
C THR A 373 7.53 21.57 17.16
N LYS A 374 7.86 20.49 16.44
CA LYS A 374 6.93 19.39 16.06
C LYS A 374 5.76 19.87 15.20
N LYS A 375 5.79 21.09 14.69
CA LYS A 375 4.77 21.59 13.77
C LYS A 375 4.90 20.86 12.43
N ALA A 376 3.78 20.32 11.94
CA ALA A 376 3.70 19.59 10.69
C ALA A 376 2.87 20.34 9.66
N ILE A 377 3.29 20.29 8.39
CA ILE A 377 2.63 20.94 7.26
C ILE A 377 2.62 19.95 6.09
N PRO A 378 1.46 19.66 5.46
CA PRO A 378 1.42 18.87 4.24
C PRO A 378 2.22 19.53 3.11
N ILE A 379 2.95 18.72 2.34
CA ILE A 379 3.77 19.19 1.22
C ILE A 379 2.91 19.91 0.15
N THR A 380 1.66 19.55 0.03
CA THR A 380 0.66 20.13 -0.88
C THR A 380 0.35 21.59 -0.59
N ARG A 381 0.70 22.11 0.59
CA ARG A 381 0.49 23.53 0.96
C ARG A 381 1.42 24.46 0.20
N PHE A 382 2.64 24.02 -0.13
CA PHE A 382 3.65 24.83 -0.80
C PHE A 382 4.05 24.31 -2.17
N ILE A 383 3.44 23.21 -2.65
CA ILE A 383 3.54 22.80 -4.05
C ILE A 383 2.15 22.46 -4.63
N ASN A 384 1.85 22.98 -5.82
CA ASN A 384 0.68 22.55 -6.57
C ASN A 384 1.01 21.23 -7.29
N LEU A 385 0.82 20.11 -6.54
CA LEU A 385 1.23 18.78 -6.97
C LEU A 385 0.51 18.35 -8.27
N GLU A 386 -0.80 18.63 -8.39
CA GLU A 386 -1.60 18.24 -9.56
C GLU A 386 -1.07 18.87 -10.84
N GLU A 387 -0.88 20.19 -10.84
CA GLU A 387 -0.40 20.91 -12.02
C GLU A 387 1.08 20.60 -12.32
N ALA A 388 1.90 20.41 -11.28
CA ALA A 388 3.28 19.95 -11.46
C ALA A 388 3.33 18.59 -12.18
N MET A 389 2.51 17.63 -11.76
CA MET A 389 2.47 16.30 -12.37
C MET A 389 1.90 16.32 -13.79
N LYS A 390 0.88 17.15 -14.07
CA LYS A 390 0.39 17.36 -15.44
C LYS A 390 1.48 17.91 -16.37
N ASP A 391 2.24 18.89 -15.90
CA ASP A 391 3.35 19.46 -16.67
C ASP A 391 4.48 18.42 -16.89
N LEU A 392 4.84 17.64 -15.88
CA LEU A 392 5.82 16.56 -16.02
C LEU A 392 5.37 15.48 -17.01
N ASN A 393 4.09 15.12 -16.99
CA ASN A 393 3.54 14.14 -17.93
C ASN A 393 3.63 14.64 -19.38
N LYS A 394 3.34 15.93 -19.64
CA LYS A 394 3.50 16.54 -20.95
C LYS A 394 4.95 16.57 -21.43
N GLU A 395 5.90 16.86 -20.51
CA GLU A 395 7.33 16.83 -20.85
C GLU A 395 7.79 15.40 -21.18
N ALA A 396 7.32 14.40 -20.43
CA ALA A 396 7.61 13.00 -20.73
C ALA A 396 7.09 12.60 -22.11
N GLU A 397 5.85 12.95 -22.45
CA GLU A 397 5.26 12.73 -23.78
C GLU A 397 6.03 13.41 -24.91
N THR A 398 6.47 14.64 -24.68
CA THR A 398 7.28 15.37 -25.65
C THR A 398 8.63 14.68 -25.87
N LEU A 399 9.28 14.25 -24.80
CA LEU A 399 10.57 13.59 -24.88
C LEU A 399 10.47 12.18 -25.51
N GLU A 400 9.39 11.44 -25.27
CA GLU A 400 9.12 10.15 -25.91
C GLU A 400 8.99 10.31 -27.44
N LYS A 401 8.33 11.38 -27.90
CA LYS A 401 8.17 11.70 -29.33
C LYS A 401 9.45 12.27 -29.95
N HIS A 402 10.24 13.02 -29.17
CA HIS A 402 11.41 13.77 -29.61
C HIS A 402 12.62 13.56 -28.70
N PRO A 403 13.28 12.38 -28.73
CA PRO A 403 14.37 12.03 -27.80
C PRO A 403 15.59 12.96 -27.85
N TRP A 404 15.79 13.67 -28.95
CA TRP A 404 16.90 14.64 -29.09
C TRP A 404 16.77 15.88 -28.21
N LEU A 405 15.56 16.15 -27.67
CA LEU A 405 15.32 17.28 -26.79
C LEU A 405 15.79 17.04 -25.34
N LYS A 406 16.43 15.91 -25.03
CA LYS A 406 16.81 15.49 -23.68
C LYS A 406 17.52 16.58 -22.86
N GLY A 407 18.48 17.30 -23.46
CA GLY A 407 19.20 18.39 -22.77
C GLY A 407 18.31 19.58 -22.43
N PHE A 408 17.41 19.94 -23.34
CA PHE A 408 16.45 21.03 -23.16
C PHE A 408 15.33 20.66 -22.18
N THR A 409 14.87 19.42 -22.21
CA THR A 409 13.81 18.91 -21.32
C THR A 409 14.18 19.06 -19.84
N LYS A 410 15.41 18.78 -19.44
CA LYS A 410 15.86 18.98 -18.06
C LYS A 410 15.63 20.42 -17.57
N PHE A 411 16.01 21.40 -18.38
CA PHE A 411 15.83 22.81 -18.06
C PHE A 411 14.34 23.19 -17.97
N GLN A 412 13.52 22.71 -18.90
CA GLN A 412 12.07 22.98 -18.91
C GLN A 412 11.38 22.38 -17.69
N VAL A 413 11.72 21.15 -17.34
CA VAL A 413 11.21 20.45 -16.14
C VAL A 413 11.49 21.26 -14.88
N MET A 414 12.75 21.69 -14.69
CA MET A 414 13.15 22.49 -13.54
C MET A 414 12.34 23.79 -13.44
N ARG A 415 12.20 24.50 -14.57
CA ARG A 415 11.43 25.74 -14.64
C ARG A 415 9.94 25.53 -14.33
N LYS A 416 9.36 24.43 -14.83
CA LYS A 416 7.95 24.11 -14.59
C LYS A 416 7.69 23.72 -13.13
N ILE A 417 8.52 22.87 -12.54
CA ILE A 417 8.38 22.53 -11.12
C ILE A 417 8.51 23.78 -10.25
N LYS A 418 9.47 24.67 -10.56
CA LYS A 418 9.66 25.95 -9.83
C LYS A 418 8.41 26.82 -9.88
N LYS A 419 7.71 26.87 -11.03
CA LYS A 419 6.45 27.62 -11.19
C LYS A 419 5.35 27.15 -10.22
N HIS A 420 5.35 25.87 -9.87
CA HIS A 420 4.35 25.26 -8.99
C HIS A 420 4.76 25.25 -7.52
N PHE A 421 5.98 25.65 -7.20
CA PHE A 421 6.48 25.81 -5.84
C PHE A 421 6.13 27.21 -5.31
N LYS A 422 5.47 27.26 -4.14
CA LYS A 422 5.02 28.50 -3.47
C LYS A 422 5.95 28.76 -2.29
N GLU A 423 7.00 29.53 -2.52
CA GLU A 423 8.03 29.80 -1.52
C GLU A 423 7.49 30.57 -0.31
N ASP A 424 6.51 31.44 -0.54
CA ASP A 424 5.80 32.19 0.50
C ASP A 424 4.95 31.35 1.44
N LYS A 425 4.62 30.11 1.04
CA LYS A 425 3.85 29.13 1.83
C LYS A 425 4.72 28.00 2.38
N ALA A 426 5.96 27.90 1.95
CA ALA A 426 6.90 26.90 2.43
C ALA A 426 7.34 27.22 3.87
N PRO A 427 7.64 26.21 4.70
CA PRO A 427 8.25 26.44 6.00
C PRO A 427 9.57 27.20 5.88
N GLU A 428 9.90 27.99 6.93
CA GLU A 428 11.11 28.79 7.00
C GLU A 428 12.37 27.96 6.67
N GLY A 429 13.19 28.43 5.72
CA GLY A 429 14.41 27.73 5.28
C GLY A 429 14.19 26.63 4.25
N ILE A 430 12.95 26.31 3.86
CA ILE A 430 12.66 25.44 2.72
C ILE A 430 12.57 26.28 1.46
N THR A 431 13.65 26.28 0.71
CA THR A 431 13.73 26.88 -0.62
C THR A 431 13.39 25.88 -1.71
N PHE A 432 13.20 26.35 -2.94
CA PHE A 432 13.05 25.46 -4.09
C PHE A 432 14.22 24.46 -4.25
N ASP A 433 15.45 24.90 -3.98
CA ASP A 433 16.64 24.02 -4.07
C ASP A 433 16.63 22.93 -2.99
N THR A 434 16.21 23.29 -1.77
CA THR A 434 16.01 22.30 -0.68
C THR A 434 14.97 21.25 -1.07
N PHE A 435 13.86 21.69 -1.65
CA PHE A 435 12.80 20.81 -2.14
C PHE A 435 13.30 19.90 -3.29
N LEU A 436 14.05 20.43 -4.24
CA LEU A 436 14.62 19.63 -5.32
C LEU A 436 15.61 18.57 -4.83
N ASN A 437 16.45 18.92 -3.88
CA ASN A 437 17.37 17.97 -3.26
C ASN A 437 16.61 16.83 -2.59
N PHE A 438 15.51 17.12 -1.91
CA PHE A 438 14.61 16.12 -1.36
C PHE A 438 14.05 15.19 -2.45
N ILE A 439 13.48 15.74 -3.53
CA ILE A 439 12.95 14.95 -4.66
C ILE A 439 14.04 14.10 -5.33
N ASN A 440 15.23 14.64 -5.53
CA ASN A 440 16.35 13.90 -6.11
C ASN A 440 16.79 12.73 -5.21
N ASN A 441 16.78 12.90 -3.89
CA ASN A 441 17.07 11.81 -2.97
C ASN A 441 16.00 10.70 -3.04
N PHE A 442 14.74 11.07 -3.25
CA PHE A 442 13.64 10.13 -3.47
C PHE A 442 13.73 9.39 -4.81
N SER A 443 14.26 10.04 -5.84
CA SER A 443 14.39 9.47 -7.19
C SER A 443 15.62 8.58 -7.35
N GLU A 444 16.60 8.64 -6.44
CA GLU A 444 17.70 7.67 -6.40
C GLU A 444 17.13 6.32 -5.99
N ALA A 445 16.95 5.44 -6.96
CA ALA A 445 16.27 4.14 -6.84
C ALA A 445 16.92 3.15 -5.85
N ASP A 446 18.10 3.46 -5.30
CA ASP A 446 18.82 2.58 -4.35
C ASP A 446 18.99 3.24 -2.99
N PRO A 447 18.14 2.84 -1.98
CA PRO A 447 18.26 3.29 -0.60
C PRO A 447 19.68 3.15 -0.01
N ARG A 448 20.40 2.13 -0.44
CA ARG A 448 21.76 1.85 0.02
C ARG A 448 22.76 2.89 -0.47
N LYS A 449 22.58 3.41 -1.68
CA LYS A 449 23.43 4.48 -2.23
C LYS A 449 23.25 5.78 -1.47
N VAL A 450 22.03 6.07 -1.05
CA VAL A 450 21.70 7.26 -0.25
C VAL A 450 22.26 7.13 1.17
N LYS A 451 22.08 5.98 1.81
CA LYS A 451 22.67 5.68 3.14
C LYS A 451 24.20 5.75 3.10
N LYS A 452 24.84 5.22 2.04
CA LYS A 452 26.29 5.23 1.83
C LYS A 452 26.86 6.64 1.61
N LYS A 453 26.01 7.58 1.11
CA LYS A 453 26.37 9.01 0.96
C LYS A 453 26.07 9.84 2.22
N GLY A 454 25.68 9.22 3.34
CA GLY A 454 25.31 9.90 4.57
C GLY A 454 23.99 10.70 4.47
N LYS A 455 23.19 10.48 3.42
CA LYS A 455 21.92 11.14 3.22
C LYS A 455 20.79 10.32 3.86
N VAL A 456 19.82 10.99 4.45
CA VAL A 456 18.64 10.37 5.06
C VAL A 456 17.41 10.73 4.22
N TYR A 457 16.62 9.74 3.83
CA TYR A 457 15.45 9.92 2.96
C TYR A 457 14.36 10.84 3.52
N HIS A 458 14.29 10.94 4.86
CA HIS A 458 13.23 11.63 5.56
C HIS A 458 13.64 13.04 5.98
N VAL A 459 14.72 13.58 5.43
CA VAL A 459 15.23 14.90 5.80
C VAL A 459 15.06 15.89 4.65
N MET A 460 14.41 17.02 4.96
CA MET A 460 14.29 18.16 4.04
C MET A 460 15.04 19.35 4.63
N GLY A 461 16.24 19.63 4.13
CA GLY A 461 17.17 20.59 4.74
C GLY A 461 17.66 20.12 6.11
N ASP A 462 18.18 21.04 6.91
CA ASP A 462 18.81 20.73 8.20
C ASP A 462 17.82 20.67 9.38
N ARG A 463 16.60 21.22 9.22
CA ARG A 463 15.63 21.42 10.29
C ARG A 463 14.42 20.51 10.23
N TYR A 464 14.07 19.98 9.04
CA TYR A 464 12.80 19.30 8.83
C TYR A 464 12.99 17.81 8.54
N ASP A 465 12.13 17.00 9.14
CA ASP A 465 11.89 15.62 8.71
C ASP A 465 10.62 15.52 7.86
N THR A 466 10.50 14.44 7.10
CA THR A 466 9.29 14.14 6.35
C THR A 466 8.71 12.82 6.81
N MET A 467 7.39 12.73 6.88
CA MET A 467 6.66 11.53 7.22
C MET A 467 5.58 11.24 6.19
N LEU A 468 5.55 10.03 5.68
CA LEU A 468 4.47 9.55 4.81
C LEU A 468 3.25 9.20 5.66
N ILE A 469 2.10 9.79 5.35
CA ILE A 469 0.81 9.30 5.80
C ILE A 469 0.09 8.71 4.61
N ALA A 470 -0.23 7.44 4.69
CA ALA A 470 -0.83 6.67 3.62
C ALA A 470 -2.06 5.92 4.13
N ALA A 471 -2.95 5.56 3.23
CA ALA A 471 -4.05 4.65 3.50
C ALA A 471 -4.21 3.65 2.37
N MET A 472 -4.55 2.41 2.73
CA MET A 472 -4.90 1.35 1.80
C MET A 472 -6.22 0.70 2.22
N HIS A 473 -7.22 0.71 1.33
CA HIS A 473 -8.49 0.04 1.58
C HIS A 473 -8.56 -1.26 0.77
N PHE A 474 -8.19 -2.36 1.40
CA PHE A 474 -8.31 -3.69 0.81
C PHE A 474 -9.77 -4.10 0.66
N GLN A 475 -10.05 -4.86 -0.38
CA GLN A 475 -11.40 -5.30 -0.69
C GLN A 475 -11.79 -6.54 0.12
N ASP A 476 -13.08 -6.61 0.46
CA ASP A 476 -13.74 -7.84 0.87
C ASP A 476 -14.76 -8.31 -0.20
N LYS A 477 -15.40 -9.43 0.02
CA LYS A 477 -16.34 -10.01 -0.95
C LYS A 477 -17.57 -9.13 -1.23
N TYR A 478 -17.90 -8.17 -0.35
CA TYR A 478 -19.05 -7.28 -0.50
C TYR A 478 -18.74 -6.06 -1.38
N ASN A 479 -17.57 -5.42 -1.19
CA ASN A 479 -17.14 -4.24 -1.95
C ASN A 479 -16.17 -4.60 -3.11
N TYR A 480 -16.18 -5.85 -3.56
CA TYR A 480 -15.24 -6.38 -4.55
C TYR A 480 -15.43 -5.75 -5.92
N GLU A 481 -14.35 -5.30 -6.54
CA GLU A 481 -14.29 -4.72 -7.88
C GLU A 481 -13.12 -5.34 -8.65
N LEU A 482 -13.42 -5.98 -9.80
CA LEU A 482 -12.40 -6.71 -10.56
C LEU A 482 -11.36 -5.80 -11.19
N ASP A 483 -11.74 -4.58 -11.54
CA ASP A 483 -10.80 -3.62 -12.09
C ASP A 483 -9.69 -3.28 -11.09
N ARG A 484 -10.02 -3.13 -9.82
CA ARG A 484 -9.04 -2.98 -8.73
C ARG A 484 -8.11 -4.18 -8.60
N VAL A 485 -8.61 -5.39 -8.85
CA VAL A 485 -7.80 -6.62 -8.82
C VAL A 485 -6.81 -6.64 -9.98
N ARG A 486 -7.25 -6.28 -11.17
CA ARG A 486 -6.41 -6.25 -12.38
C ARG A 486 -5.30 -5.20 -12.31
N HIS A 487 -5.52 -4.13 -11.56
CA HIS A 487 -4.56 -3.06 -11.29
C HIS A 487 -3.81 -3.22 -9.96
N CYS A 488 -3.82 -4.41 -9.35
CA CYS A 488 -3.14 -4.61 -8.08
C CYS A 488 -1.62 -4.57 -8.25
N VAL A 489 -0.94 -3.79 -7.38
CA VAL A 489 0.53 -3.70 -7.34
C VAL A 489 1.13 -4.43 -6.12
N ILE A 490 0.27 -5.01 -5.26
CA ILE A 490 0.67 -5.77 -4.07
C ILE A 490 0.23 -7.22 -4.24
N HIS A 491 1.19 -8.14 -4.23
CA HIS A 491 0.93 -9.55 -4.47
C HIS A 491 1.40 -10.42 -3.31
N TYR A 492 0.87 -11.62 -3.24
CA TYR A 492 1.43 -12.71 -2.43
C TYR A 492 2.11 -13.71 -3.36
N ALA A 493 3.39 -13.98 -3.13
CA ALA A 493 4.03 -15.14 -3.72
C ALA A 493 3.61 -16.41 -2.95
N SER A 494 3.51 -17.50 -3.68
CA SER A 494 2.98 -18.77 -3.16
C SER A 494 3.85 -19.96 -3.58
N PRO A 495 3.93 -21.02 -2.74
CA PRO A 495 4.72 -22.21 -3.04
C PRO A 495 4.28 -22.98 -4.29
N ASP A 496 3.10 -22.68 -4.85
CA ASP A 496 2.64 -23.24 -6.14
C ASP A 496 3.25 -22.54 -7.36
N GLY A 497 4.18 -21.61 -7.15
CA GLY A 497 4.88 -20.88 -8.21
C GLY A 497 4.12 -19.69 -8.79
N LYS A 498 3.06 -19.23 -8.14
CA LYS A 498 2.21 -18.13 -8.60
C LYS A 498 2.29 -16.91 -7.70
N LEU A 499 1.86 -15.76 -8.25
CA LEU A 499 1.66 -14.55 -7.49
C LEU A 499 0.18 -14.13 -7.54
N TYR A 500 -0.41 -13.92 -6.37
CA TYR A 500 -1.82 -13.56 -6.22
C TYR A 500 -1.97 -12.12 -5.77
N PRO A 501 -2.82 -11.28 -6.40
CA PRO A 501 -3.16 -9.97 -5.87
C PRO A 501 -3.64 -10.04 -4.42
N PHE A 502 -3.31 -9.05 -3.61
CA PHE A 502 -3.61 -9.03 -2.17
C PHE A 502 -5.07 -9.39 -1.87
N CYS A 503 -6.01 -8.77 -2.60
CA CYS A 503 -7.44 -8.99 -2.35
C CYS A 503 -7.91 -10.40 -2.75
N THR A 504 -7.35 -11.01 -3.80
CA THR A 504 -7.71 -12.39 -4.19
C THR A 504 -7.11 -13.44 -3.26
N TRP A 505 -5.98 -13.12 -2.64
CA TRP A 505 -5.33 -13.97 -1.65
C TRP A 505 -6.14 -14.06 -0.37
N ASN A 506 -6.64 -12.91 0.12
CA ASN A 506 -7.25 -12.79 1.45
C ASN A 506 -8.78 -12.79 1.44
N SER A 507 -9.42 -12.51 0.30
CA SER A 507 -10.87 -12.34 0.19
C SER A 507 -11.39 -12.81 -1.17
N GLY A 508 -12.72 -12.82 -1.35
CA GLY A 508 -13.37 -13.36 -2.54
C GLY A 508 -13.01 -14.83 -2.72
N PRO A 509 -12.27 -15.22 -3.80
CA PRO A 509 -11.83 -16.61 -3.99
C PRO A 509 -10.97 -17.13 -2.84
N CYS A 510 -10.35 -16.25 -2.08
CA CYS A 510 -9.51 -16.51 -0.92
C CYS A 510 -8.49 -17.63 -1.17
N HIS A 511 -7.58 -17.40 -2.12
CA HIS A 511 -6.58 -18.40 -2.55
C HIS A 511 -5.71 -18.91 -1.39
N ARG A 512 -5.51 -18.10 -0.34
CA ARG A 512 -4.80 -18.47 0.89
C ARG A 512 -5.25 -19.84 1.42
N TYR A 513 -6.54 -20.05 1.62
CA TYR A 513 -7.05 -21.30 2.20
C TYR A 513 -6.77 -22.51 1.33
N LYS A 514 -6.83 -22.36 0.01
CA LYS A 514 -6.52 -23.44 -0.93
C LYS A 514 -5.04 -23.82 -0.85
N ILE A 515 -4.16 -22.83 -0.82
CA ILE A 515 -2.70 -23.01 -0.77
C ILE A 515 -2.26 -23.56 0.58
N GLU A 516 -2.74 -23.01 1.68
CA GLU A 516 -2.45 -23.53 3.00
C GLU A 516 -2.89 -24.99 3.14
N LYS A 517 -4.06 -25.37 2.60
CA LYS A 517 -4.52 -26.74 2.58
C LYS A 517 -3.58 -27.68 1.81
N MET A 518 -3.03 -27.23 0.68
CA MET A 518 -2.12 -28.02 -0.17
C MET A 518 -0.75 -28.24 0.48
N PHE A 519 -0.21 -27.22 1.15
CA PHE A 519 1.17 -27.21 1.64
C PHE A 519 1.29 -27.33 3.18
N SER A 520 0.19 -27.48 3.92
CA SER A 520 0.19 -27.59 5.38
C SER A 520 0.17 -29.06 5.85
N LYS A 521 0.61 -29.27 7.08
CA LYS A 521 0.53 -30.56 7.80
C LYS A 521 -0.58 -30.49 8.85
N PRO A 522 -1.24 -31.62 9.20
CA PRO A 522 -2.16 -31.65 10.34
C PRO A 522 -1.46 -31.17 11.62
N TYR A 523 -2.17 -30.38 12.42
CA TYR A 523 -1.67 -30.00 13.74
C TYR A 523 -1.59 -31.26 14.61
N LYS A 524 -0.38 -31.68 14.97
CA LYS A 524 -0.21 -32.70 16.00
C LYS A 524 -0.31 -31.98 17.36
N LYS A 525 -1.34 -32.30 18.17
CA LYS A 525 -1.27 -31.98 19.59
C LYS A 525 -0.13 -32.83 20.13
N ASP A 526 0.91 -32.19 20.62
CA ASP A 526 1.87 -32.87 21.48
C ASP A 526 1.08 -33.34 22.71
N ASN A 527 1.03 -34.66 22.91
CA ASN A 527 0.37 -35.32 24.06
C ASN A 527 1.08 -34.95 25.35
#